data_e09e908547ff1e3a228bd92ffb9d6ac0
#
_entry.id   e09e908547ff1e3a228bd92ffb9d6ac0
#
_cell.length_a   1.000
_cell.length_b   1.000
_cell.length_c   1.000
_cell.angle_alpha   90.00
_cell.angle_beta   90.00
_cell.angle_gamma   90.00
#
_symmetry.space_group_name_H-M   'P 1'
#
loop_
_entity.id
_entity.type
_entity.pdbx_description
1 polymer ?
#
loop_
_entity_poly.entity_id
_entity_poly.type
_entity_poly.pdbx_seq_one_letter_code
_entity_poly.pdbx_strand_id
1 'polypeptide(L)'
;MSTNMTGGADGGIAIQVRLDTSKASKELNRLEQKILKLQEEVTVGKTKKSALVAQLEQANTELTALQAKTKIDGKNFVISPEDSKRISDLKIQIEQTQAAIEQQNKALSDTKLTLEGVKIRYGEVTQRAQALAAAEQETAGGSMQEA
;
A
#
# COMPACT_ATOMS: atom_id res chain seq x y z
N MET A 1 -24.57 -19.68 -10.14
CA MET A 1 -25.12 -19.55 -10.37
C MET A 1 -25.83 -19.83 -11.19
N SER A 2 -26.36 -19.93 -11.50
CA SER A 2 -27.05 -20.14 -12.07
C SER A 2 -27.52 -20.39 -12.87
N THR A 3 -27.86 -20.69 -13.17
CA THR A 3 -28.11 -21.06 -13.89
C THR A 3 -29.09 -21.37 -14.50
N ASN A 4 -29.82 -21.38 -14.57
CA ASN A 4 -30.77 -21.56 -15.01
C ASN A 4 -31.26 -21.14 -16.08
N MET A 5 -31.10 -21.24 -16.73
CA MET A 5 -31.42 -20.86 -17.77
C MET A 5 -32.36 -21.50 -18.49
N THR A 6 -33.17 -21.92 -18.04
CA THR A 6 -34.08 -22.60 -18.65
C THR A 6 -34.98 -21.77 -19.35
N GLY A 7 -35.77 -22.08 -19.93
CA GLY A 7 -36.77 -21.45 -20.42
C GLY A 7 -36.50 -20.36 -21.23
N GLY A 8 -37.15 -19.64 -21.70
CA GLY A 8 -36.92 -18.50 -22.40
C GLY A 8 -35.49 -18.19 -22.33
N ALA A 9 -34.77 -19.01 -22.86
CA ALA A 9 -33.35 -19.01 -22.69
C ALA A 9 -32.72 -17.63 -22.91
N ASP A 10 -33.16 -16.93 -23.94
CA ASP A 10 -32.57 -15.65 -24.27
C ASP A 10 -32.80 -14.62 -23.15
N GLY A 11 -33.98 -14.58 -22.59
CA GLY A 11 -34.30 -13.70 -21.49
C GLY A 11 -33.51 -14.06 -20.22
N GLY A 12 -33.38 -15.36 -19.94
CA GLY A 12 -32.65 -15.84 -18.80
C GLY A 12 -31.16 -15.49 -18.89
N ILE A 13 -30.59 -15.67 -20.07
CA ILE A 13 -29.18 -15.35 -20.30
C ILE A 13 -28.95 -13.85 -20.13
N ALA A 14 -29.81 -13.01 -20.67
CA ALA A 14 -29.67 -11.57 -20.57
C ALA A 14 -29.75 -11.10 -19.12
N ILE A 15 -30.67 -11.65 -18.34
CA ILE A 15 -30.80 -11.32 -16.93
C ILE A 15 -29.55 -11.70 -16.15
N GLN A 16 -29.01 -12.88 -16.40
CA GLN A 16 -27.83 -13.36 -15.72
C GLN A 16 -26.61 -12.48 -16.04
N VAL A 17 -26.42 -12.09 -17.28
CA VAL A 17 -25.34 -11.21 -17.67
C VAL A 17 -25.45 -9.86 -16.95
N ARG A 18 -26.64 -9.31 -16.85
CA ARG A 18 -26.86 -8.06 -16.14
C ARG A 18 -26.52 -8.17 -14.65
N LEU A 19 -26.94 -9.27 -14.01
CA LEU A 19 -26.62 -9.52 -12.61
C LEU A 19 -25.12 -9.65 -12.40
N ASP A 20 -24.43 -10.37 -13.29
CA ASP A 20 -22.99 -10.55 -13.21
C ASP A 20 -22.27 -9.22 -13.42
N THR A 21 -22.72 -8.40 -14.36
CA THR A 21 -22.16 -7.06 -14.58
C THR A 21 -22.36 -6.18 -13.36
N SER A 22 -23.53 -6.25 -12.72
CA SER A 22 -23.80 -5.50 -11.50
C SER A 22 -22.90 -5.94 -10.35
N LYS A 23 -22.67 -7.25 -10.19
CA LYS A 23 -21.75 -7.77 -9.20
C LYS A 23 -20.32 -7.30 -9.48
N ALA A 24 -19.91 -7.35 -10.75
CA ALA A 24 -18.59 -6.87 -11.15
C ALA A 24 -18.43 -5.39 -10.84
N SER A 25 -19.45 -4.59 -11.10
CA SER A 25 -19.45 -3.16 -10.81
C SER A 25 -19.28 -2.89 -9.32
N LYS A 26 -20.00 -3.64 -8.48
CA LYS A 26 -19.86 -3.53 -7.02
C LYS A 26 -18.47 -3.93 -6.55
N GLU A 27 -17.94 -5.01 -7.11
CA GLU A 27 -16.60 -5.46 -6.77
C GLU A 27 -15.55 -4.46 -7.19
N LEU A 28 -15.67 -3.87 -8.38
CA LEU A 28 -14.77 -2.82 -8.85
C LEU A 28 -14.78 -1.62 -7.91
N ASN A 29 -15.97 -1.19 -7.50
CA ASN A 29 -16.09 -0.08 -6.57
C ASN A 29 -15.41 -0.38 -5.24
N ARG A 30 -15.59 -1.58 -4.71
CA ARG A 30 -14.95 -2.01 -3.47
C ARG A 30 -13.43 -2.03 -3.62
N LEU A 31 -12.93 -2.57 -4.73
CA LEU A 31 -11.50 -2.64 -5.01
C LEU A 31 -10.90 -1.25 -5.19
N GLU A 32 -11.63 -0.35 -5.85
CA GLU A 32 -11.21 1.03 -6.02
C GLU A 32 -11.04 1.73 -4.68
N GLN A 33 -11.98 1.56 -3.77
CA GLN A 33 -11.89 2.10 -2.42
C GLN A 33 -10.69 1.51 -1.67
N LYS A 34 -10.45 0.23 -1.83
CA LYS A 34 -9.32 -0.44 -1.21
C LYS A 34 -7.99 0.08 -1.77
N ILE A 35 -7.91 0.31 -3.08
CA ILE A 35 -6.72 0.90 -3.71
C ILE A 35 -6.45 2.28 -3.13
N LEU A 36 -7.46 3.13 -3.04
CA LEU A 36 -7.30 4.48 -2.49
C LEU A 36 -6.80 4.44 -1.05
N LYS A 37 -7.37 3.55 -0.24
CA LYS A 37 -6.95 3.39 1.15
C LYS A 37 -5.51 2.94 1.26
N LEU A 38 -5.11 1.96 0.44
CA LEU A 38 -3.74 1.45 0.45
C LEU A 38 -2.74 2.51 -0.05
N GLN A 39 -3.11 3.30 -1.04
CA GLN A 39 -2.29 4.41 -1.52
C GLN A 39 -2.06 5.44 -0.42
N GLU A 40 -3.10 5.72 0.35
CA GLU A 40 -3.01 6.61 1.50
C GLU A 40 -2.08 6.03 2.57
N GLU A 41 -2.19 4.74 2.86
CA GLU A 41 -1.30 4.05 3.80
C GLU A 41 0.16 4.13 3.35
N VAL A 42 0.42 3.99 2.05
CA VAL A 42 1.78 4.14 1.52
C VAL A 42 2.29 5.56 1.73
N THR A 43 1.47 6.56 1.47
CA THR A 43 1.84 7.96 1.65
C THR A 43 2.15 8.27 3.11
N VAL A 44 1.29 7.82 4.02
CA VAL A 44 1.48 7.98 5.47
C VAL A 44 2.76 7.26 5.91
N GLY A 45 2.98 6.05 5.41
CA GLY A 45 4.18 5.29 5.74
C GLY A 45 5.46 5.96 5.28
N LYS A 46 5.46 6.55 4.10
CA LYS A 46 6.61 7.30 3.59
C LYS A 46 6.89 8.53 4.45
N THR A 47 5.85 9.22 4.89
CA THR A 47 5.99 10.37 5.78
C THR A 47 6.59 9.96 7.12
N LYS A 48 6.11 8.86 7.71
CA LYS A 48 6.67 8.32 8.95
C LYS A 48 8.13 7.95 8.79
N LYS A 49 8.48 7.31 7.68
CA LYS A 49 9.87 6.94 7.39
C LYS A 49 10.75 8.18 7.28
N SER A 50 10.29 9.22 6.58
CA SER A 50 11.04 10.48 6.46
C SER A 50 11.30 11.12 7.82
N ALA A 51 10.30 11.11 8.70
CA ALA A 51 10.45 11.65 10.04
C ALA A 51 11.47 10.86 10.85
N LEU A 52 11.46 9.52 10.74
CA LEU A 52 12.42 8.66 11.41
C LEU A 52 13.84 8.89 10.89
N VAL A 53 14.00 9.03 9.58
CA VAL A 53 15.31 9.31 8.98
C VAL A 53 15.83 10.65 9.46
N ALA A 54 14.98 11.67 9.55
CA ALA A 54 15.37 12.98 10.08
C ALA A 54 15.81 12.89 11.55
N GLN A 55 15.10 12.12 12.37
CA GLN A 55 15.48 11.88 13.76
C GLN A 55 16.82 11.17 13.85
N LEU A 56 17.05 10.19 12.98
CA LEU A 56 18.31 9.48 12.93
C LEU A 56 19.47 10.40 12.58
N GLU A 57 19.29 11.26 11.59
CA GLU A 57 20.30 12.24 11.19
C GLU A 57 20.62 13.22 12.31
N GLN A 58 19.61 13.72 13.00
CA GLN A 58 19.80 14.61 14.14
C GLN A 58 20.58 13.91 15.26
N ALA A 59 20.23 12.69 15.58
CA ALA A 59 20.90 11.93 16.63
C ALA A 59 22.35 11.65 16.25
N ASN A 60 22.63 11.28 15.00
CA ASN A 60 23.99 11.04 14.52
C ASN A 60 24.82 12.31 14.53
N THR A 61 24.24 13.45 14.14
CA THR A 61 24.91 14.75 14.14
C THR A 61 25.29 15.14 15.57
N GLU A 62 24.36 14.99 16.51
CA GLU A 62 24.61 15.31 17.92
C GLU A 62 25.66 14.39 18.50
N LEU A 63 25.59 13.09 18.19
CA LEU A 63 26.58 12.12 18.66
C LEU A 63 27.97 12.46 18.12
N THR A 64 28.09 12.77 16.85
CA THR A 64 29.35 13.13 16.20
C THR A 64 29.93 14.39 16.85
N ALA A 65 29.09 15.40 17.12
CA ALA A 65 29.52 16.63 17.77
C ALA A 65 30.06 16.38 19.17
N LEU A 66 29.38 15.54 19.95
CA LEU A 66 29.81 15.18 21.29
C LEU A 66 31.12 14.40 21.28
N GLN A 67 31.26 13.47 20.35
CA GLN A 67 32.49 12.68 20.19
C GLN A 67 33.67 13.55 19.75
N ALA A 68 33.43 14.52 18.86
CA ALA A 68 34.46 15.46 18.42
C ALA A 68 34.91 16.36 19.57
N LYS A 69 33.97 16.82 20.38
CA LYS A 69 34.26 17.62 21.57
C LYS A 69 35.15 16.85 22.55
N THR A 70 34.86 15.56 22.71
CA THR A 70 35.65 14.67 23.55
C THR A 70 37.10 14.55 23.07
N LYS A 71 37.28 14.50 21.73
CA LYS A 71 38.63 14.40 21.15
C LYS A 71 39.42 15.69 21.25
N ILE A 72 38.76 16.86 21.25
CA ILE A 72 39.40 18.16 21.29
C ILE A 72 39.96 18.48 22.69
N ASP A 73 39.29 18.04 23.74
CA ASP A 73 39.74 18.20 25.11
C ASP A 73 40.88 17.23 25.47
N GLY A 74 41.45 16.68 24.60
CA GLY A 74 42.19 15.62 24.22
C GLY A 74 43.47 15.27 24.85
N LYS A 75 44.04 15.84 25.77
CA LYS A 75 45.22 15.23 26.43
C LYS A 75 44.79 14.18 27.44
N ASN A 76 43.59 14.30 27.92
CA ASN A 76 42.95 13.33 28.77
C ASN A 76 41.54 13.22 28.25
N PHE A 77 41.10 12.02 27.95
CA PHE A 77 39.74 11.78 27.56
C PHE A 77 38.80 12.08 28.75
N VAL A 78 38.69 13.35 29.10
CA VAL A 78 37.78 13.70 30.17
C VAL A 78 36.43 14.01 29.52
N ILE A 79 35.57 13.03 29.54
CA ILE A 79 34.18 13.23 29.17
C ILE A 79 33.47 13.60 30.44
N SER A 80 32.70 14.70 30.43
CA SER A 80 31.84 15.01 31.56
C SER A 80 30.84 13.88 31.76
N PRO A 81 30.40 13.60 32.98
CA PRO A 81 29.39 12.58 33.22
C PRO A 81 28.11 12.84 32.43
N GLU A 82 27.76 14.10 32.23
CA GLU A 82 26.59 14.50 31.47
C GLU A 82 26.73 14.14 29.98
N ASP A 83 27.89 14.44 29.40
CA ASP A 83 28.16 14.12 27.99
C ASP A 83 28.26 12.62 27.79
N SER A 84 28.86 11.90 28.72
CA SER A 84 28.93 10.44 28.67
C SER A 84 27.55 9.81 28.69
N LYS A 85 26.67 10.29 29.54
CA LYS A 85 25.30 9.82 29.60
C LYS A 85 24.56 10.16 28.30
N ARG A 86 24.74 11.37 27.77
CA ARG A 86 24.10 11.80 26.54
C ARG A 86 24.55 10.95 25.35
N ILE A 87 25.84 10.64 25.27
CA ILE A 87 26.36 9.74 24.22
C ILE A 87 25.71 8.38 24.32
N SER A 88 25.62 7.82 25.53
CA SER A 88 24.99 6.52 25.74
C SER A 88 23.52 6.54 25.32
N ASP A 89 22.78 7.57 25.73
CA ASP A 89 21.38 7.74 25.38
C ASP A 89 21.18 7.90 23.87
N LEU A 90 22.07 8.64 23.21
CA LEU A 90 22.02 8.83 21.76
C LEU A 90 22.29 7.53 21.02
N LYS A 91 23.23 6.72 21.48
CA LYS A 91 23.50 5.41 20.87
C LYS A 91 22.27 4.52 20.94
N ILE A 92 21.60 4.50 22.08
CA ILE A 92 20.36 3.74 22.26
C ILE A 92 19.27 4.28 21.33
N GLN A 93 19.13 5.60 21.28
CA GLN A 93 18.12 6.25 20.42
C GLN A 93 18.38 5.96 18.94
N ILE A 94 19.62 6.01 18.50
CA ILE A 94 20.02 5.67 17.14
C ILE A 94 19.63 4.23 16.81
N GLU A 95 19.95 3.31 17.72
CA GLU A 95 19.64 1.90 17.54
C GLU A 95 18.14 1.66 17.44
N GLN A 96 17.36 2.29 18.33
CA GLN A 96 15.90 2.19 18.31
C GLN A 96 15.31 2.80 17.05
N THR A 97 15.86 3.94 16.61
CA THR A 97 15.37 4.62 15.39
C THR A 97 15.68 3.78 14.16
N GLN A 98 16.86 3.19 14.09
CA GLN A 98 17.22 2.28 12.98
C GLN A 98 16.29 1.08 12.92
N ALA A 99 15.96 0.50 14.06
CA ALA A 99 15.03 -0.61 14.14
C ALA A 99 13.63 -0.18 13.68
N ALA A 100 13.20 1.02 14.07
CA ALA A 100 11.91 1.56 13.64
C ALA A 100 11.87 1.81 12.14
N ILE A 101 12.98 2.28 11.55
CA ILE A 101 13.08 2.48 10.11
C ILE A 101 12.98 1.14 9.37
N GLU A 102 13.65 0.10 9.87
CA GLU A 102 13.56 -1.23 9.28
C GLU A 102 12.13 -1.78 9.31
N GLN A 103 11.45 -1.63 10.44
CA GLN A 103 10.06 -2.05 10.57
C GLN A 103 9.16 -1.27 9.61
N GLN A 104 9.41 0.04 9.47
CA GLN A 104 8.62 0.88 8.57
C GLN A 104 8.88 0.50 7.11
N ASN A 105 10.12 0.18 6.75
CA ASN A 105 10.45 -0.30 5.40
C ASN A 105 9.72 -1.60 5.08
N LYS A 106 9.67 -2.50 6.04
CA LYS A 106 8.97 -3.77 5.88
C LYS A 106 7.47 -3.55 5.71
N ALA A 107 6.89 -2.71 6.55
CA ALA A 107 5.47 -2.38 6.48
C ALA A 107 5.13 -1.72 5.14
N LEU A 108 5.98 -0.81 4.65
CA LEU A 108 5.79 -0.18 3.34
C LEU A 108 5.88 -1.19 2.21
N SER A 109 6.85 -2.09 2.27
CA SER A 109 7.01 -3.14 1.27
C SER A 109 5.77 -4.03 1.23
N ASP A 110 5.28 -4.47 2.39
CA ASP A 110 4.09 -5.32 2.49
C ASP A 110 2.85 -4.59 1.96
N THR A 111 2.70 -3.31 2.30
CA THR A 111 1.56 -2.51 1.82
C THR A 111 1.62 -2.33 0.31
N LYS A 112 2.80 -2.07 -0.25
CA LYS A 112 2.98 -1.94 -1.70
C LYS A 112 2.66 -3.23 -2.43
N LEU A 113 3.07 -4.38 -1.88
CA LEU A 113 2.75 -5.68 -2.46
C LEU A 113 1.25 -5.94 -2.43
N THR A 114 0.60 -5.63 -1.32
CA THR A 114 -0.85 -5.76 -1.20
C THR A 114 -1.55 -4.86 -2.22
N LEU A 115 -1.10 -3.62 -2.34
CA LEU A 115 -1.66 -2.66 -3.30
C LEU A 115 -1.52 -3.18 -4.73
N GLU A 116 -0.35 -3.71 -5.08
CA GLU A 116 -0.12 -4.26 -6.40
C GLU A 116 -1.05 -5.44 -6.68
N GLY A 117 -1.21 -6.34 -5.71
CA GLY A 117 -2.15 -7.46 -5.83
C GLY A 117 -3.60 -6.99 -6.04
N VAL A 118 -4.01 -5.96 -5.32
CA VAL A 118 -5.37 -5.41 -5.47
C VAL A 118 -5.53 -4.75 -6.84
N LYS A 119 -4.51 -4.06 -7.35
CA LYS A 119 -4.54 -3.46 -8.68
C LYS A 119 -4.68 -4.54 -9.77
N ILE A 120 -3.96 -5.64 -9.62
CA ILE A 120 -4.06 -6.77 -10.54
C ILE A 120 -5.49 -7.32 -10.54
N ARG A 121 -6.03 -7.52 -9.35
CA ARG A 121 -7.41 -8.00 -9.21
C ARG A 121 -8.41 -7.03 -9.84
N TYR A 122 -8.20 -5.74 -9.65
CA TYR A 122 -9.03 -4.71 -10.28
C TYR A 122 -9.00 -4.83 -11.79
N GLY A 123 -7.81 -5.02 -12.37
CA GLY A 123 -7.66 -5.22 -13.82
C GLY A 123 -8.40 -6.46 -14.30
N GLU A 124 -8.30 -7.57 -13.56
CA GLU A 124 -9.00 -8.81 -13.90
C GLU A 124 -10.51 -8.62 -13.89
N VAL A 125 -11.04 -7.98 -12.85
CA VAL A 125 -12.47 -7.74 -12.73
C VAL A 125 -12.95 -6.76 -13.81
N THR A 126 -12.13 -5.76 -14.15
CA THR A 126 -12.44 -4.84 -15.23
C THR A 126 -12.58 -5.58 -16.57
N GLN A 127 -11.64 -6.48 -16.86
CA GLN A 127 -11.69 -7.27 -18.08
C GLN A 127 -12.93 -8.17 -18.10
N ARG A 128 -13.27 -8.76 -16.97
CA ARG A 128 -14.46 -9.59 -16.86
C ARG A 128 -15.73 -8.75 -17.11
N ALA A 129 -15.81 -7.58 -16.53
CA ALA A 129 -16.95 -6.70 -16.69
C ALA A 129 -17.11 -6.27 -18.15
N GLN A 130 -16.00 -5.96 -18.81
CA GLN A 130 -16.00 -5.60 -20.22
C GLN A 130 -16.46 -6.78 -21.10
N ALA A 131 -15.99 -7.98 -20.79
CA ALA A 131 -16.39 -9.17 -21.52
C ALA A 131 -17.88 -9.45 -21.34
N LEU A 132 -18.42 -9.28 -20.14
CA LEU A 132 -19.84 -9.47 -19.89
C LEU A 132 -20.68 -8.42 -20.61
N ALA A 133 -20.23 -7.17 -20.61
CA ALA A 133 -20.92 -6.09 -21.33
C ALA A 133 -20.90 -6.34 -22.85
N ALA A 134 -19.79 -6.82 -23.38
CA ALA A 134 -19.68 -7.16 -24.79
C ALA A 134 -20.61 -8.32 -25.16
N ALA A 135 -20.67 -9.35 -24.30
CA ALA A 135 -21.58 -10.47 -24.48
C ALA A 135 -23.04 -10.02 -24.48
N GLU A 136 -23.39 -9.08 -23.58
CA GLU A 136 -24.74 -8.52 -23.55
C GLU A 136 -25.08 -7.76 -24.83
N GLN A 137 -24.14 -6.96 -25.32
CA GLN A 137 -24.32 -6.22 -26.56
C GLN A 137 -24.43 -7.14 -27.77
N GLU A 138 -23.62 -8.21 -27.82
CA GLU A 138 -23.70 -9.18 -28.89
C GLU A 138 -25.06 -9.86 -28.94
N THR A 139 -25.59 -10.22 -27.79
CA THR A 139 -26.90 -10.85 -27.70
C THR A 139 -27.97 -9.91 -28.25
N ALA A 140 -27.93 -8.65 -27.85
CA ALA A 140 -28.86 -7.66 -28.31
C ALA A 140 -28.69 -7.38 -29.80
N GLY A 141 -27.46 -7.25 -30.25
CA GLY A 141 -27.14 -7.04 -31.66
C GLY A 141 -27.57 -8.18 -32.54
N GLY A 142 -27.35 -9.42 -32.06
CA GLY A 142 -27.78 -10.62 -32.79
C GLY A 142 -29.29 -10.66 -32.97
N SER A 143 -30.02 -10.32 -31.93
CA SER A 143 -31.47 -10.25 -32.01
C SER A 143 -31.93 -9.23 -33.03
N MET A 144 -31.31 -8.08 -33.06
CA MET A 144 -31.65 -7.02 -33.99
C MET A 144 -31.33 -7.40 -35.42
N GLN A 145 -30.25 -8.09 -35.64
CA GLN A 145 -29.84 -8.50 -36.97
C GLN A 145 -30.80 -9.55 -37.55
N GLU A 146 -31.33 -10.40 -36.71
CA GLU A 146 -32.26 -11.43 -37.16
C GLU A 146 -33.62 -10.84 -37.50
N ALA A 147 -33.94 -9.73 -36.95
CA ALA A 147 -35.19 -9.07 -37.27
C ALA A 147 -35.12 -8.40 -38.64
#